data_9f45f9cbda37271d8f110b344a542810
#
_entry.id   9f45f9cbda37271d8f110b344a542810
#
_cell.length_a   1.000
_cell.length_b   1.000
_cell.length_c   1.000
_cell.angle_alpha   90.00
_cell.angle_beta   90.00
_cell.angle_gamma   90.00
#
_symmetry.space_group_name_H-M   'P 1'
#
loop_
_entity.id
_entity.type
_entity.pdbx_description
1 polymer ?
#
loop_
_entity_poly.entity_id
_entity_poly.type
_entity_poly.pdbx_seq_one_letter_code
_entity_poly.pdbx_strand_id
1 'polypeptide(L)'
;MKKEKQLQWRRVDLHIHTPASACYGEPNATYLDILRKAEEKGVDIIAITDHNTVIGCTAMAKEIEELMLLERLNRLRAEEKRRLEEYRRLGDKVLVLPGFEFTATLGFHILGIFPEKTSIRELEHILLDLNIPPDKLDAGSTEVGATTDVLTAYRIIDEAGGLVIAAHANSSHGVAMQGLAFGGQTKIAYTQDPHLHALEVTDLEKKGRRTTASFYSGSKPEYPRRMHCIQSSDAHRLNRDPNDKNALGVGDRVTEVLLPEVSFEALKEVFLGEDFARTRPYRPAKAPFDHVRAAREQGPSIVQSFHESLAKKGGRLHAVVCDVVAFANANGGIIYVGARADSKVPPVGINNPEEAIGILKAEIQRKVTPPLDVAIDSLESEGKRVIRLVVPKGSDVPYAVEGTKVYVRSESETSLALRDEIVQLVQQRLAPPEPESVEMEPGEEETASQIEPPRTGVEIIDTVERKGTLYHTVKDLRNGNVVQNVTRSSARKLWRDAITQQEQTPIASAKIAWYGDIGFWKTYKRGGKVRYNLTQRDPEGKIHIYYGVTEEGFHGEWRRFLEGE
;
A
#
# COMPACT_ATOMS: atom_id res chain seq x y z
N MET A 1 17.74 -11.98 28.72
CA MET A 1 17.91 -11.13 27.53
C MET A 1 17.74 -12.03 26.30
N LYS A 2 16.63 -11.92 25.57
CA LYS A 2 16.50 -12.57 24.26
C LYS A 2 17.50 -11.87 23.33
N LYS A 3 18.44 -12.62 22.72
CA LYS A 3 19.28 -12.08 21.66
C LYS A 3 18.35 -11.53 20.57
N GLU A 4 18.43 -10.25 20.25
CA GLU A 4 17.77 -9.70 19.08
C GLU A 4 18.22 -10.52 17.88
N LYS A 5 17.27 -11.21 17.21
CA LYS A 5 17.56 -11.95 15.99
C LYS A 5 17.93 -10.93 14.92
N GLN A 6 19.09 -11.09 14.31
CA GLN A 6 19.57 -10.21 13.25
C GLN A 6 18.66 -10.33 12.01
N LEU A 7 18.11 -9.23 11.54
CA LEU A 7 17.30 -9.19 10.33
C LEU A 7 18.14 -9.54 9.09
N GLN A 8 17.61 -10.42 8.24
CA GLN A 8 18.26 -10.87 7.01
C GLN A 8 17.28 -10.80 5.84
N TRP A 9 17.78 -10.40 4.68
CA TRP A 9 17.02 -10.46 3.44
C TRP A 9 16.82 -11.92 3.02
N ARG A 10 15.56 -12.32 2.84
CA ARG A 10 15.14 -13.65 2.40
C ARG A 10 14.37 -13.53 1.10
N ARG A 11 14.64 -14.43 0.15
CA ARG A 11 13.93 -14.46 -1.12
C ARG A 11 12.68 -15.32 -0.99
N VAL A 12 11.55 -14.79 -1.42
CA VAL A 12 10.26 -15.47 -1.35
C VAL A 12 9.61 -15.50 -2.72
N ASP A 13 9.06 -16.65 -3.09
CA ASP A 13 8.21 -16.86 -4.26
C ASP A 13 6.88 -17.43 -3.78
N LEU A 14 5.89 -16.55 -3.66
CA LEU A 14 4.62 -16.85 -3.00
C LEU A 14 3.50 -17.24 -3.96
N HIS A 15 3.84 -17.48 -5.25
CA HIS A 15 2.88 -17.86 -6.27
C HIS A 15 3.50 -18.89 -7.21
N ILE A 16 3.36 -20.15 -6.86
CA ILE A 16 3.89 -21.28 -7.63
C ILE A 16 2.80 -22.33 -7.78
N HIS A 17 2.58 -22.77 -9.01
CA HIS A 17 1.72 -23.89 -9.34
C HIS A 17 2.51 -25.19 -9.42
N THR A 18 1.78 -26.30 -9.32
CA THR A 18 2.30 -27.66 -9.46
C THR A 18 1.55 -28.39 -10.58
N PRO A 19 1.94 -29.62 -10.96
CA PRO A 19 1.14 -30.45 -11.86
C PRO A 19 -0.31 -30.72 -11.41
N ALA A 20 -0.69 -30.32 -10.20
CA ALA A 20 -2.08 -30.33 -9.74
C ALA A 20 -2.95 -29.24 -10.40
N SER A 21 -2.35 -28.17 -10.89
CA SER A 21 -3.04 -27.16 -11.68
C SER A 21 -3.19 -27.62 -13.14
N ALA A 22 -4.42 -27.59 -13.66
CA ALA A 22 -4.73 -28.05 -15.02
C ALA A 22 -3.95 -27.32 -16.13
N CYS A 23 -3.49 -26.12 -15.86
CA CYS A 23 -2.69 -25.26 -16.77
C CYS A 23 -1.17 -25.45 -16.64
N TYR A 24 -0.69 -26.40 -15.81
CA TYR A 24 0.73 -26.61 -15.61
C TYR A 24 1.41 -27.17 -16.87
N GLY A 25 2.44 -26.46 -17.36
CA GLY A 25 3.06 -26.74 -18.67
C GLY A 25 3.99 -27.96 -18.73
N GLU A 26 4.39 -28.52 -17.57
CA GLU A 26 5.32 -29.63 -17.47
C GLU A 26 4.72 -30.77 -16.60
N PRO A 27 3.77 -31.56 -17.09
CA PRO A 27 2.99 -32.51 -16.29
C PRO A 27 3.81 -33.65 -15.65
N ASN A 28 5.04 -33.85 -16.12
CA ASN A 28 5.96 -34.87 -15.56
C ASN A 28 6.89 -34.30 -14.46
N ALA A 29 6.80 -33.01 -14.15
CA ALA A 29 7.58 -32.41 -13.09
C ALA A 29 7.18 -33.01 -11.73
N THR A 30 8.16 -33.31 -10.89
CA THR A 30 7.92 -33.78 -9.52
C THR A 30 7.98 -32.63 -8.54
N TYR A 31 7.37 -32.79 -7.36
CA TYR A 31 7.48 -31.80 -6.27
C TYR A 31 8.94 -31.59 -5.84
N LEU A 32 9.74 -32.66 -5.91
CA LEU A 32 11.18 -32.60 -5.62
C LEU A 32 11.92 -31.72 -6.63
N ASP A 33 11.51 -31.71 -7.90
CA ASP A 33 12.10 -30.83 -8.93
C ASP A 33 11.76 -29.37 -8.67
N ILE A 34 10.57 -29.07 -8.18
CA ILE A 34 10.17 -27.73 -7.75
C ILE A 34 11.08 -27.24 -6.62
N LEU A 35 11.29 -28.08 -5.58
CA LEU A 35 12.18 -27.73 -4.46
C LEU A 35 13.63 -27.55 -4.88
N ARG A 36 14.14 -28.41 -5.75
CA ARG A 36 15.50 -28.27 -6.34
C ARG A 36 15.64 -26.97 -7.11
N LYS A 37 14.60 -26.62 -7.86
CA LYS A 37 14.61 -25.37 -8.63
C LYS A 37 14.59 -24.16 -7.72
N ALA A 38 13.81 -24.17 -6.66
CA ALA A 38 13.81 -23.11 -5.65
C ALA A 38 15.18 -22.95 -4.99
N GLU A 39 15.85 -24.06 -4.62
CA GLU A 39 17.23 -24.03 -4.09
C GLU A 39 18.22 -23.47 -5.13
N GLU A 40 18.16 -23.93 -6.38
CA GLU A 40 19.03 -23.46 -7.49
C GLU A 40 18.92 -21.93 -7.65
N LYS A 41 17.71 -21.40 -7.52
CA LYS A 41 17.43 -19.96 -7.61
C LYS A 41 17.73 -19.20 -6.31
N GLY A 42 18.06 -19.92 -5.23
CA GLY A 42 18.34 -19.35 -3.92
C GLY A 42 17.10 -18.72 -3.27
N VAL A 43 15.95 -19.35 -3.44
CA VAL A 43 14.68 -18.95 -2.80
C VAL A 43 14.62 -19.60 -1.42
N ASP A 44 14.32 -18.81 -0.37
CA ASP A 44 14.26 -19.28 1.02
C ASP A 44 12.84 -19.76 1.40
N ILE A 45 11.80 -19.15 0.82
CA ILE A 45 10.39 -19.46 1.09
C ILE A 45 9.63 -19.57 -0.23
N ILE A 46 8.91 -20.66 -0.41
CA ILE A 46 7.95 -20.81 -1.51
C ILE A 46 6.54 -21.07 -0.97
N ALA A 47 5.52 -20.67 -1.72
CA ALA A 47 4.14 -21.10 -1.46
C ALA A 47 3.63 -21.89 -2.67
N ILE A 48 3.04 -23.07 -2.39
CA ILE A 48 2.31 -23.85 -3.39
C ILE A 48 0.89 -23.33 -3.40
N THR A 49 0.46 -22.79 -4.53
CA THR A 49 -0.82 -22.07 -4.67
C THR A 49 -1.55 -22.50 -5.94
N ASP A 50 -1.88 -23.78 -6.03
CA ASP A 50 -2.63 -24.32 -7.16
C ASP A 50 -4.03 -23.73 -7.28
N HIS A 51 -4.59 -23.65 -8.49
CA HIS A 51 -5.90 -23.06 -8.76
C HIS A 51 -7.02 -23.84 -8.04
N ASN A 52 -7.66 -23.20 -7.07
CA ASN A 52 -8.85 -23.69 -6.36
C ASN A 52 -8.70 -25.12 -5.78
N THR A 53 -7.48 -25.54 -5.49
CA THR A 53 -7.16 -26.87 -4.97
C THR A 53 -5.93 -26.84 -4.06
N VAL A 54 -5.82 -27.85 -3.21
CA VAL A 54 -4.64 -28.12 -2.36
C VAL A 54 -4.01 -29.47 -2.68
N ILE A 55 -4.39 -30.09 -3.80
CA ILE A 55 -3.88 -31.42 -4.20
C ILE A 55 -2.36 -31.42 -4.35
N GLY A 56 -1.75 -30.33 -4.84
CA GLY A 56 -0.30 -30.22 -4.92
C GLY A 56 0.38 -30.37 -3.57
N CYS A 57 -0.11 -29.65 -2.56
CA CYS A 57 0.37 -29.79 -1.18
C CYS A 57 0.10 -31.18 -0.63
N THR A 58 -1.09 -31.73 -0.88
CA THR A 58 -1.50 -33.08 -0.43
C THR A 58 -0.60 -34.15 -1.00
N ALA A 59 -0.32 -34.11 -2.30
CA ALA A 59 0.51 -35.11 -2.98
C ALA A 59 1.96 -35.09 -2.49
N MET A 60 2.51 -33.89 -2.26
CA MET A 60 3.86 -33.75 -1.70
C MET A 60 3.94 -34.30 -0.28
N ALA A 61 2.99 -33.91 0.60
CA ALA A 61 2.96 -34.38 1.98
C ALA A 61 2.81 -35.91 2.04
N LYS A 62 1.89 -36.46 1.24
CA LYS A 62 1.67 -37.91 1.16
C LYS A 62 2.90 -38.68 0.67
N GLU A 63 3.60 -38.20 -0.33
CA GLU A 63 4.83 -38.81 -0.81
C GLU A 63 5.89 -38.88 0.30
N ILE A 64 6.08 -37.79 1.05
CA ILE A 64 7.02 -37.73 2.17
C ILE A 64 6.61 -38.70 3.27
N GLU A 65 5.32 -38.73 3.64
CA GLU A 65 4.79 -39.63 4.67
C GLU A 65 4.96 -41.10 4.29
N GLU A 66 4.68 -41.48 3.04
CA GLU A 66 4.88 -42.82 2.51
C GLU A 66 6.34 -43.25 2.60
N LEU A 67 7.26 -42.38 2.17
CA LEU A 67 8.71 -42.62 2.26
C LEU A 67 9.17 -42.80 3.72
N MET A 68 8.67 -41.97 4.64
CA MET A 68 8.97 -42.06 6.07
C MET A 68 8.39 -43.34 6.69
N LEU A 69 7.22 -43.80 6.25
CA LEU A 69 6.64 -45.06 6.68
C LEU A 69 7.49 -46.25 6.21
N LEU A 70 7.91 -46.27 4.95
CA LEU A 70 8.78 -47.30 4.40
C LEU A 70 10.14 -47.32 5.11
N GLU A 71 10.68 -46.18 5.49
CA GLU A 71 11.91 -46.08 6.30
C GLU A 71 11.72 -46.75 7.67
N ARG A 72 10.63 -46.40 8.39
CA ARG A 72 10.32 -47.02 9.71
C ARG A 72 10.14 -48.51 9.64
N LEU A 73 9.66 -49.01 8.51
CA LEU A 73 9.47 -50.45 8.27
C LEU A 73 10.74 -51.13 7.74
N ASN A 74 11.84 -50.42 7.55
CA ASN A 74 13.09 -50.87 6.89
C ASN A 74 12.83 -51.46 5.50
N ARG A 75 11.94 -50.88 4.71
CA ARG A 75 11.53 -51.35 3.37
C ARG A 75 11.85 -50.40 2.25
N LEU A 76 12.56 -49.28 2.55
CA LEU A 76 13.03 -48.35 1.50
C LEU A 76 13.95 -49.01 0.49
N ARG A 77 13.67 -48.85 -0.77
CA ARG A 77 14.61 -49.10 -1.87
C ARG A 77 15.67 -48.01 -1.90
N ALA A 78 16.78 -48.29 -2.53
CA ALA A 78 17.89 -47.35 -2.59
C ALA A 78 17.51 -45.97 -3.22
N GLU A 79 16.62 -45.99 -4.21
CA GLU A 79 16.14 -44.76 -4.87
C GLU A 79 15.15 -44.00 -3.93
N GLU A 80 14.27 -44.68 -3.29
CA GLU A 80 13.31 -44.08 -2.31
C GLU A 80 14.05 -43.47 -1.12
N LYS A 81 15.12 -44.12 -0.65
CA LYS A 81 15.98 -43.60 0.39
C LYS A 81 16.64 -42.26 -0.05
N ARG A 82 17.20 -42.21 -1.28
CA ARG A 82 17.79 -40.99 -1.82
C ARG A 82 16.76 -39.86 -1.94
N ARG A 83 15.53 -40.18 -2.36
CA ARG A 83 14.46 -39.18 -2.46
C ARG A 83 14.09 -38.62 -1.09
N LEU A 84 13.95 -39.46 -0.07
CA LEU A 84 13.63 -39.02 1.29
C LEU A 84 14.76 -38.16 1.88
N GLU A 85 16.03 -38.57 1.70
CA GLU A 85 17.20 -37.80 2.12
C GLU A 85 17.22 -36.44 1.43
N GLU A 86 16.86 -36.38 0.16
CA GLU A 86 16.81 -35.14 -0.60
C GLU A 86 15.65 -34.22 -0.17
N TYR A 87 14.46 -34.75 0.13
CA TYR A 87 13.36 -33.99 0.73
C TYR A 87 13.78 -33.36 2.06
N ARG A 88 14.44 -34.11 2.94
CA ARG A 88 14.96 -33.61 4.22
C ARG A 88 15.98 -32.48 4.00
N ARG A 89 16.95 -32.73 3.13
CA ARG A 89 17.99 -31.75 2.80
C ARG A 89 17.42 -30.43 2.25
N LEU A 90 16.43 -30.53 1.38
CA LEU A 90 15.77 -29.36 0.79
C LEU A 90 14.84 -28.67 1.79
N GLY A 91 14.14 -29.43 2.62
CA GLY A 91 13.29 -28.89 3.69
C GLY A 91 14.04 -28.09 4.75
N ASP A 92 15.35 -28.41 4.98
CA ASP A 92 16.22 -27.60 5.83
C ASP A 92 16.60 -26.25 5.21
N LYS A 93 16.43 -26.08 3.89
CA LYS A 93 16.86 -24.89 3.13
C LYS A 93 15.73 -24.03 2.60
N VAL A 94 14.63 -24.66 2.20
CA VAL A 94 13.47 -24.01 1.58
C VAL A 94 12.23 -24.28 2.41
N LEU A 95 11.67 -23.26 2.99
CA LEU A 95 10.37 -23.34 3.67
C LEU A 95 9.26 -23.42 2.61
N VAL A 96 8.44 -24.47 2.68
CA VAL A 96 7.27 -24.63 1.82
C VAL A 96 6.02 -24.29 2.60
N LEU A 97 5.29 -23.29 2.14
CA LEU A 97 4.02 -22.86 2.70
C LEU A 97 2.87 -23.45 1.87
N PRO A 98 1.89 -24.11 2.51
CA PRO A 98 0.70 -24.57 1.80
C PRO A 98 -0.25 -23.40 1.54
N GLY A 99 -0.97 -23.47 0.42
CA GLY A 99 -1.94 -22.47 0.04
C GLY A 99 -2.72 -22.87 -1.20
N PHE A 100 -3.41 -21.90 -1.74
CA PHE A 100 -4.17 -22.00 -2.99
C PHE A 100 -4.31 -20.64 -3.67
N GLU A 101 -4.54 -20.64 -4.98
CA GLU A 101 -5.01 -19.48 -5.72
C GLU A 101 -6.51 -19.62 -5.97
N PHE A 102 -7.31 -18.86 -5.21
CA PHE A 102 -8.75 -18.86 -5.31
C PHE A 102 -9.24 -17.97 -6.46
N THR A 103 -10.15 -18.48 -7.27
CA THR A 103 -10.84 -17.70 -8.31
C THR A 103 -12.18 -17.20 -7.79
N ALA A 104 -12.24 -15.94 -7.40
CA ALA A 104 -13.47 -15.28 -6.96
C ALA A 104 -14.42 -14.98 -8.15
N THR A 105 -15.64 -14.53 -7.83
CA THR A 105 -16.59 -14.06 -8.84
C THR A 105 -15.96 -13.05 -9.78
N LEU A 106 -16.36 -13.05 -11.06
CA LEU A 106 -15.80 -12.25 -12.15
C LEU A 106 -14.35 -12.61 -12.51
N GLY A 107 -13.80 -13.72 -11.98
CA GLY A 107 -12.49 -14.24 -12.35
C GLY A 107 -11.30 -13.52 -11.69
N PHE A 108 -11.49 -12.86 -10.56
CA PHE A 108 -10.39 -12.30 -9.78
C PHE A 108 -9.65 -13.39 -9.00
N HIS A 109 -8.32 -13.32 -8.99
CA HIS A 109 -7.49 -14.31 -8.33
C HIS A 109 -6.93 -13.79 -6.99
N ILE A 110 -6.99 -14.65 -5.97
CA ILE A 110 -6.59 -14.35 -4.59
C ILE A 110 -5.74 -15.50 -4.06
N LEU A 111 -4.55 -15.22 -3.57
CA LEU A 111 -3.72 -16.19 -2.89
C LEU A 111 -4.11 -16.25 -1.42
N GLY A 112 -4.42 -17.45 -0.94
CA GLY A 112 -4.52 -17.79 0.47
C GLY A 112 -3.32 -18.65 0.84
N ILE A 113 -2.43 -18.16 1.70
CA ILE A 113 -1.20 -18.85 2.11
C ILE A 113 -1.23 -19.04 3.61
N PHE A 114 -0.87 -20.22 4.07
CA PHE A 114 -1.03 -20.63 5.45
C PHE A 114 0.27 -21.14 6.09
N PRO A 115 0.33 -21.22 7.43
CA PRO A 115 1.47 -21.83 8.12
C PRO A 115 1.77 -23.25 7.61
N GLU A 116 3.03 -23.64 7.62
CA GLU A 116 3.49 -24.95 7.17
C GLU A 116 2.84 -26.14 7.93
N LYS A 117 2.28 -25.87 9.10
CA LYS A 117 1.62 -26.89 9.95
C LYS A 117 0.10 -26.96 9.75
N THR A 118 -0.47 -26.09 8.92
CA THR A 118 -1.90 -26.14 8.61
C THR A 118 -2.23 -27.45 7.92
N SER A 119 -3.20 -28.17 8.44
CA SER A 119 -3.57 -29.47 7.87
C SER A 119 -4.27 -29.29 6.52
N ILE A 120 -4.07 -30.26 5.63
CA ILE A 120 -4.75 -30.27 4.31
C ILE A 120 -6.26 -30.21 4.47
N ARG A 121 -6.80 -30.91 5.50
CA ARG A 121 -8.24 -30.90 5.78
C ARG A 121 -8.76 -29.50 6.14
N GLU A 122 -8.01 -28.71 6.90
CA GLU A 122 -8.37 -27.32 7.20
C GLU A 122 -8.42 -26.48 5.91
N LEU A 123 -7.42 -26.63 5.04
CA LEU A 123 -7.38 -25.92 3.76
C LEU A 123 -8.54 -26.33 2.83
N GLU A 124 -8.91 -27.62 2.77
CA GLU A 124 -10.08 -28.09 2.03
C GLU A 124 -11.38 -27.49 2.59
N HIS A 125 -11.52 -27.39 3.93
CA HIS A 125 -12.67 -26.71 4.53
C HIS A 125 -12.74 -25.24 4.14
N ILE A 126 -11.63 -24.53 4.13
CA ILE A 126 -11.59 -23.13 3.69
C ILE A 126 -12.05 -23.00 2.22
N LEU A 127 -11.60 -23.91 1.34
CA LEU A 127 -12.06 -23.93 -0.06
C LEU A 127 -13.58 -24.20 -0.18
N LEU A 128 -14.13 -25.07 0.69
CA LEU A 128 -15.58 -25.31 0.76
C LEU A 128 -16.34 -24.08 1.27
N ASP A 129 -15.81 -23.38 2.28
CA ASP A 129 -16.37 -22.12 2.79
C ASP A 129 -16.30 -20.99 1.74
N LEU A 130 -15.32 -21.06 0.83
CA LEU A 130 -15.22 -20.21 -0.36
C LEU A 130 -16.18 -20.66 -1.49
N ASN A 131 -17.09 -21.59 -1.22
CA ASN A 131 -18.06 -22.15 -2.17
C ASN A 131 -17.43 -22.84 -3.40
N ILE A 132 -16.26 -23.44 -3.26
CA ILE A 132 -15.76 -24.38 -4.25
C ILE A 132 -16.64 -25.65 -4.15
N PRO A 133 -17.28 -26.13 -5.25
CA PRO A 133 -18.07 -27.34 -5.21
C PRO A 133 -17.20 -28.56 -4.79
N PRO A 134 -17.71 -29.45 -3.91
CA PRO A 134 -16.92 -30.58 -3.40
C PRO A 134 -16.37 -31.50 -4.50
N ASP A 135 -17.09 -31.64 -5.61
CA ASP A 135 -16.67 -32.42 -6.79
C ASP A 135 -15.62 -31.71 -7.64
N LYS A 136 -15.27 -30.47 -7.32
CA LYS A 136 -14.29 -29.63 -8.02
C LYS A 136 -13.03 -29.35 -7.22
N LEU A 137 -12.96 -29.75 -5.93
CA LEU A 137 -11.79 -29.53 -5.09
C LEU A 137 -10.48 -30.08 -5.69
N ASP A 138 -10.60 -31.13 -6.50
CA ASP A 138 -9.46 -31.81 -7.12
C ASP A 138 -9.23 -31.39 -8.59
N ALA A 139 -10.00 -30.43 -9.10
CA ALA A 139 -9.96 -30.08 -10.52
C ALA A 139 -8.72 -29.26 -10.91
N GLY A 140 -8.14 -28.51 -9.99
CA GLY A 140 -6.98 -27.63 -10.27
C GLY A 140 -7.23 -26.61 -11.39
N SER A 141 -8.48 -26.15 -11.54
CA SER A 141 -8.92 -25.30 -12.64
C SER A 141 -9.46 -23.96 -12.11
N THR A 142 -9.31 -22.91 -12.91
CA THR A 142 -9.96 -21.62 -12.67
C THR A 142 -11.47 -21.66 -12.97
N GLU A 143 -11.93 -22.64 -13.72
CA GLU A 143 -13.34 -22.79 -14.15
C GLU A 143 -14.13 -23.70 -13.19
N VAL A 144 -14.13 -23.39 -11.90
CA VAL A 144 -14.79 -24.22 -10.88
C VAL A 144 -16.20 -23.77 -10.50
N GLY A 145 -16.66 -22.61 -10.99
CA GLY A 145 -17.98 -22.09 -10.66
C GLY A 145 -18.12 -21.56 -9.23
N ALA A 146 -17.05 -21.09 -8.64
CA ALA A 146 -17.09 -20.45 -7.34
C ALA A 146 -18.00 -19.22 -7.34
N THR A 147 -18.80 -19.04 -6.28
CA THR A 147 -19.77 -17.94 -6.16
C THR A 147 -19.39 -16.89 -5.14
N THR A 148 -18.29 -17.08 -4.44
CA THR A 148 -17.82 -16.15 -3.41
C THR A 148 -17.15 -14.93 -4.05
N ASP A 149 -17.55 -13.74 -3.58
CA ASP A 149 -16.95 -12.48 -4.02
C ASP A 149 -15.59 -12.22 -3.36
N VAL A 150 -14.89 -11.19 -3.87
CA VAL A 150 -13.53 -10.84 -3.48
C VAL A 150 -13.43 -10.49 -1.98
N LEU A 151 -14.34 -9.67 -1.45
CA LEU A 151 -14.26 -9.19 -0.06
C LEU A 151 -14.57 -10.31 0.93
N THR A 152 -15.58 -11.12 0.62
CA THR A 152 -15.91 -12.31 1.41
C THR A 152 -14.74 -13.31 1.41
N ALA A 153 -14.07 -13.50 0.28
CA ALA A 153 -12.91 -14.37 0.20
C ALA A 153 -11.72 -13.84 1.03
N TYR A 154 -11.43 -12.54 0.99
CA TYR A 154 -10.41 -11.95 1.83
C TYR A 154 -10.67 -12.23 3.32
N ARG A 155 -11.90 -11.96 3.77
CA ARG A 155 -12.28 -12.17 5.16
C ARG A 155 -12.17 -13.64 5.59
N ILE A 156 -12.69 -14.59 4.81
CA ILE A 156 -12.63 -16.02 5.13
C ILE A 156 -11.17 -16.49 5.27
N ILE A 157 -10.29 -16.10 4.33
CA ILE A 157 -8.89 -16.52 4.33
C ILE A 157 -8.14 -15.90 5.52
N ASP A 158 -8.36 -14.61 5.81
CA ASP A 158 -7.71 -13.93 6.94
C ASP A 158 -8.20 -14.45 8.28
N GLU A 159 -9.51 -14.60 8.50
CA GLU A 159 -10.10 -15.19 9.73
C GLU A 159 -9.62 -16.62 9.98
N ALA A 160 -9.34 -17.38 8.92
CA ALA A 160 -8.70 -18.69 9.01
C ALA A 160 -7.19 -18.64 9.35
N GLY A 161 -6.64 -17.44 9.56
CA GLY A 161 -5.23 -17.23 9.91
C GLY A 161 -4.28 -17.15 8.71
N GLY A 162 -4.79 -17.17 7.48
CA GLY A 162 -4.01 -17.09 6.25
C GLY A 162 -3.39 -15.71 5.99
N LEU A 163 -2.46 -15.66 5.05
CA LEU A 163 -1.96 -14.45 4.42
C LEU A 163 -2.73 -14.26 3.12
N VAL A 164 -3.38 -13.10 2.97
CA VAL A 164 -4.24 -12.76 1.83
C VAL A 164 -3.46 -11.86 0.86
N ILE A 165 -3.27 -12.32 -0.37
CA ILE A 165 -2.58 -11.55 -1.41
C ILE A 165 -3.45 -11.51 -2.67
N ALA A 166 -3.70 -10.32 -3.19
CA ALA A 166 -4.34 -10.21 -4.50
C ALA A 166 -3.33 -10.59 -5.59
N ALA A 167 -3.58 -11.71 -6.26
CA ALA A 167 -2.70 -12.25 -7.29
C ALA A 167 -2.63 -11.33 -8.50
N HIS A 168 -1.43 -11.17 -9.09
CA HIS A 168 -1.16 -10.34 -10.30
C HIS A 168 -2.14 -9.14 -10.43
N ALA A 169 -2.28 -8.37 -9.32
CA ALA A 169 -3.33 -7.37 -9.10
C ALA A 169 -3.49 -6.35 -10.24
N ASN A 170 -2.44 -6.08 -10.99
CA ASN A 170 -2.43 -5.17 -12.13
C ASN A 170 -2.58 -5.86 -13.51
N SER A 171 -3.00 -7.11 -13.53
CA SER A 171 -3.35 -7.85 -14.75
C SER A 171 -4.85 -7.74 -15.07
N SER A 172 -5.29 -8.40 -16.15
CA SER A 172 -6.70 -8.47 -16.55
C SER A 172 -7.60 -9.18 -15.54
N HIS A 173 -7.06 -10.12 -14.76
CA HIS A 173 -7.75 -10.84 -13.69
C HIS A 173 -7.38 -10.30 -12.29
N GLY A 174 -6.77 -9.13 -12.22
CA GLY A 174 -6.32 -8.51 -10.98
C GLY A 174 -7.30 -7.47 -10.45
N VAL A 175 -7.37 -7.35 -9.13
CA VAL A 175 -8.27 -6.44 -8.42
C VAL A 175 -8.00 -4.94 -8.67
N ALA A 176 -6.83 -4.57 -9.20
CA ALA A 176 -6.56 -3.21 -9.67
C ALA A 176 -7.30 -2.88 -10.99
N MET A 177 -7.94 -3.87 -11.59
CA MET A 177 -8.94 -3.73 -12.64
C MET A 177 -8.45 -2.94 -13.86
N GLN A 178 -7.23 -3.20 -14.32
CA GLN A 178 -6.72 -2.59 -15.55
C GLN A 178 -7.51 -3.15 -16.75
N GLY A 179 -8.12 -2.24 -17.51
CA GLY A 179 -8.90 -2.61 -18.69
C GLY A 179 -10.35 -3.06 -18.43
N LEU A 180 -10.82 -3.09 -17.18
CA LEU A 180 -12.21 -3.36 -16.85
C LEU A 180 -12.97 -2.06 -16.60
N ALA A 181 -14.19 -1.96 -17.14
CA ALA A 181 -15.08 -0.80 -17.01
C ALA A 181 -15.84 -0.77 -15.66
N PHE A 182 -15.24 -1.25 -14.58
CA PHE A 182 -15.82 -1.17 -13.24
C PHE A 182 -15.60 0.19 -12.62
N GLY A 183 -16.57 0.66 -11.82
CA GLY A 183 -16.49 1.94 -11.12
C GLY A 183 -15.33 2.01 -10.12
N GLY A 184 -14.83 3.22 -9.89
CA GLY A 184 -13.73 3.48 -8.96
C GLY A 184 -13.98 2.94 -7.54
N GLN A 185 -15.21 2.90 -7.08
CA GLN A 185 -15.61 2.38 -5.77
C GLN A 185 -15.26 0.90 -5.59
N THR A 186 -15.54 0.06 -6.58
CA THR A 186 -15.19 -1.37 -6.51
C THR A 186 -13.67 -1.58 -6.42
N LYS A 187 -12.89 -0.81 -7.19
CA LYS A 187 -11.43 -0.84 -7.09
C LYS A 187 -10.94 -0.43 -5.71
N ILE A 188 -11.53 0.63 -5.13
CA ILE A 188 -11.21 1.09 -3.78
C ILE A 188 -11.52 -0.03 -2.78
N ALA A 189 -12.75 -0.57 -2.79
CA ALA A 189 -13.14 -1.65 -1.89
C ALA A 189 -12.18 -2.83 -1.98
N TYR A 190 -11.87 -3.31 -3.18
CA TYR A 190 -11.02 -4.49 -3.37
C TYR A 190 -9.54 -4.28 -3.02
N THR A 191 -9.03 -3.05 -3.09
CA THR A 191 -7.60 -2.77 -2.84
C THR A 191 -7.32 -2.10 -1.50
N GLN A 192 -8.37 -1.66 -0.78
CA GLN A 192 -8.24 -0.99 0.51
C GLN A 192 -8.89 -1.78 1.66
N ASP A 193 -9.41 -2.97 1.38
CA ASP A 193 -10.02 -3.85 2.38
C ASP A 193 -9.01 -4.24 3.48
N PRO A 194 -9.39 -4.19 4.76
CA PRO A 194 -8.48 -4.48 5.88
C PRO A 194 -7.95 -5.92 5.90
N HIS A 195 -8.71 -6.88 5.35
CA HIS A 195 -8.30 -8.29 5.26
C HIS A 195 -7.33 -8.56 4.09
N LEU A 196 -7.08 -7.59 3.21
CA LEU A 196 -6.08 -7.71 2.14
C LEU A 196 -4.70 -7.29 2.66
N HIS A 197 -3.70 -8.16 2.64
CA HIS A 197 -2.39 -7.91 3.21
C HIS A 197 -1.37 -7.38 2.19
N ALA A 198 -1.41 -7.85 0.94
CA ALA A 198 -0.50 -7.39 -0.11
C ALA A 198 -1.13 -7.46 -1.51
N LEU A 199 -0.53 -6.71 -2.43
CA LEU A 199 -0.79 -6.79 -3.87
C LEU A 199 0.41 -7.43 -4.55
N GLU A 200 0.22 -8.55 -5.23
CA GLU A 200 1.19 -9.07 -6.16
C GLU A 200 1.10 -8.27 -7.47
N VAL A 201 2.24 -7.76 -7.95
CA VAL A 201 2.27 -6.86 -9.11
C VAL A 201 3.35 -7.27 -10.11
N THR A 202 3.11 -7.04 -11.39
CA THR A 202 4.01 -7.41 -12.48
C THR A 202 4.98 -6.30 -12.88
N ASP A 203 4.88 -5.14 -12.25
CA ASP A 203 5.61 -3.93 -12.61
C ASP A 203 6.48 -3.36 -11.47
N LEU A 204 6.75 -4.16 -10.41
CA LEU A 204 7.51 -3.73 -9.24
C LEU A 204 8.97 -3.33 -9.59
N GLU A 205 9.54 -3.94 -10.62
CA GLU A 205 10.87 -3.61 -11.11
C GLU A 205 10.93 -2.38 -12.04
N LYS A 206 9.77 -1.94 -12.54
CA LYS A 206 9.72 -0.77 -13.42
C LYS A 206 10.04 0.50 -12.65
N LYS A 207 10.76 1.41 -13.30
CA LYS A 207 11.10 2.72 -12.74
C LYS A 207 10.04 3.75 -13.13
N GLY A 208 9.73 4.67 -12.21
CA GLY A 208 8.90 5.84 -12.49
C GLY A 208 7.63 5.94 -11.65
N ARG A 209 6.91 7.05 -11.86
CA ARG A 209 5.72 7.41 -11.07
C ARG A 209 4.43 6.67 -11.48
N ARG A 210 4.47 5.90 -12.57
CA ARG A 210 3.30 5.19 -13.12
C ARG A 210 3.35 3.69 -12.88
N THR A 211 3.90 3.27 -11.72
CA THR A 211 3.88 1.87 -11.30
C THR A 211 2.72 1.60 -10.36
N THR A 212 2.30 0.35 -10.26
CA THR A 212 1.23 -0.07 -9.35
C THR A 212 1.61 0.26 -7.88
N ALA A 213 2.84 -0.01 -7.48
CA ALA A 213 3.33 0.31 -6.14
C ALA A 213 3.28 1.83 -5.84
N SER A 214 3.60 2.67 -6.85
CA SER A 214 3.48 4.12 -6.72
C SER A 214 2.02 4.58 -6.60
N PHE A 215 1.10 3.90 -7.28
CA PHE A 215 -0.33 4.19 -7.20
C PHE A 215 -0.89 3.90 -5.81
N TYR A 216 -0.52 2.77 -5.19
CA TYR A 216 -0.98 2.34 -3.86
C TYR A 216 -0.03 2.73 -2.72
N SER A 217 0.68 3.83 -2.89
CA SER A 217 1.64 4.35 -1.88
C SER A 217 1.00 5.08 -0.70
N GLY A 218 -0.33 5.13 -0.61
CA GLY A 218 -1.06 5.91 0.41
C GLY A 218 -1.11 7.42 0.15
N SER A 219 -0.56 7.87 -1.00
CA SER A 219 -0.49 9.30 -1.33
C SER A 219 -1.79 9.85 -1.96
N LYS A 220 -2.76 8.99 -2.25
CA LYS A 220 -4.03 9.37 -2.87
C LYS A 220 -5.15 9.33 -1.84
N PRO A 221 -6.04 10.35 -1.80
CA PRO A 221 -7.13 10.39 -0.83
C PRO A 221 -8.07 9.18 -0.90
N GLU A 222 -8.32 8.65 -2.11
CA GLU A 222 -9.18 7.50 -2.32
C GLU A 222 -8.48 6.16 -2.00
N TYR A 223 -7.16 6.17 -1.85
CA TYR A 223 -6.33 5.02 -1.52
C TYR A 223 -5.39 5.39 -0.35
N PRO A 224 -5.94 5.71 0.82
CA PRO A 224 -5.16 6.22 1.96
C PRO A 224 -4.30 5.15 2.59
N ARG A 225 -4.72 3.88 2.51
CA ARG A 225 -3.93 2.76 2.99
C ARG A 225 -2.82 2.46 1.99
N ARG A 226 -1.58 2.59 2.44
CA ARG A 226 -0.44 2.11 1.67
C ARG A 226 -0.46 0.59 1.63
N MET A 227 -0.25 0.02 0.45
CA MET A 227 -0.25 -1.44 0.26
C MET A 227 1.17 -1.97 0.10
N HIS A 228 1.45 -3.11 0.73
CA HIS A 228 2.62 -3.91 0.37
C HIS A 228 2.44 -4.39 -1.06
N CYS A 229 3.41 -4.05 -1.91
CA CYS A 229 3.47 -4.55 -3.28
C CYS A 229 4.64 -5.52 -3.38
N ILE A 230 4.34 -6.73 -3.82
CA ILE A 230 5.30 -7.81 -4.01
C ILE A 230 5.27 -8.30 -5.45
N GLN A 231 6.20 -9.15 -5.80
CA GLN A 231 6.22 -9.91 -7.04
C GLN A 231 6.55 -11.37 -6.76
N SER A 232 5.94 -12.26 -7.52
CA SER A 232 6.20 -13.70 -7.52
C SER A 232 6.30 -14.21 -8.95
N SER A 233 6.72 -15.45 -9.13
CA SER A 233 6.92 -16.00 -10.47
C SER A 233 5.61 -16.28 -11.20
N ASP A 234 4.56 -16.66 -10.49
CA ASP A 234 3.33 -17.22 -11.06
C ASP A 234 3.70 -18.41 -11.98
N ALA A 235 4.56 -19.29 -11.44
CA ALA A 235 5.23 -20.32 -12.23
C ALA A 235 4.32 -21.51 -12.50
N HIS A 236 4.04 -21.75 -13.77
CA HIS A 236 3.34 -22.93 -14.26
C HIS A 236 4.30 -23.94 -14.92
N ARG A 237 5.58 -23.88 -14.56
CA ARG A 237 6.68 -24.72 -15.08
C ARG A 237 7.94 -24.56 -14.24
N LEU A 238 8.86 -25.52 -14.37
CA LEU A 238 10.14 -25.44 -13.67
C LEU A 238 11.06 -24.34 -14.24
N ASN A 239 11.12 -24.25 -15.57
CA ASN A 239 12.01 -23.32 -16.27
C ASN A 239 11.22 -22.34 -17.12
N ARG A 240 11.74 -21.12 -17.27
CA ARG A 240 11.18 -20.11 -18.16
C ARG A 240 11.04 -20.64 -19.60
N ASP A 241 9.94 -20.30 -20.24
CA ASP A 241 9.80 -20.55 -21.69
C ASP A 241 10.66 -19.55 -22.47
N PRO A 242 11.57 -20.01 -23.31
CA PRO A 242 12.39 -19.12 -24.12
C PRO A 242 11.59 -18.35 -25.18
N ASN A 243 10.40 -18.84 -25.54
CA ASN A 243 9.54 -18.25 -26.56
C ASN A 243 8.46 -17.32 -26.00
N ASP A 244 8.16 -17.43 -24.69
CA ASP A 244 7.20 -16.56 -24.01
C ASP A 244 7.85 -15.89 -22.78
N LYS A 245 7.99 -14.57 -22.88
CA LYS A 245 8.57 -13.76 -21.81
C LYS A 245 7.75 -13.75 -20.52
N ASN A 246 6.46 -14.05 -20.60
CA ASN A 246 5.54 -14.05 -19.48
C ASN A 246 5.46 -15.42 -18.81
N ALA A 247 5.81 -16.50 -19.51
CA ALA A 247 5.86 -17.85 -18.96
C ALA A 247 7.14 -18.07 -18.15
N LEU A 248 7.09 -17.63 -16.89
CA LEU A 248 8.20 -17.72 -15.95
C LEU A 248 8.31 -19.13 -15.35
N GLY A 249 9.53 -19.50 -14.95
CA GLY A 249 9.78 -20.67 -14.14
C GLY A 249 9.89 -20.33 -12.65
N VAL A 250 9.97 -21.37 -11.81
CA VAL A 250 10.12 -21.25 -10.35
C VAL A 250 11.31 -20.36 -10.00
N GLY A 251 11.08 -19.34 -9.18
CA GLY A 251 12.11 -18.42 -8.70
C GLY A 251 12.63 -17.40 -9.72
N ASP A 252 12.01 -17.28 -10.91
CA ASP A 252 12.45 -16.31 -11.93
C ASP A 252 12.06 -14.87 -11.60
N ARG A 253 11.05 -14.68 -10.75
CA ARG A 253 10.63 -13.36 -10.25
C ARG A 253 10.24 -13.51 -8.80
N VAL A 254 11.03 -12.96 -7.90
CA VAL A 254 10.88 -13.12 -6.45
C VAL A 254 10.97 -11.80 -5.73
N THR A 255 10.39 -11.76 -4.54
CA THR A 255 10.52 -10.63 -3.61
C THR A 255 11.57 -10.95 -2.56
N GLU A 256 12.39 -9.99 -2.18
CA GLU A 256 13.19 -10.06 -0.97
C GLU A 256 12.42 -9.43 0.20
N VAL A 257 12.34 -10.17 1.31
CA VAL A 257 11.70 -9.74 2.55
C VAL A 257 12.72 -9.76 3.68
N LEU A 258 12.76 -8.71 4.49
CA LEU A 258 13.68 -8.57 5.62
C LEU A 258 13.08 -9.24 6.85
N LEU A 259 13.55 -10.43 7.18
CA LEU A 259 13.01 -11.29 8.23
C LEU A 259 14.03 -11.56 9.35
N PRO A 260 13.58 -11.71 10.61
CA PRO A 260 14.41 -12.18 11.72
C PRO A 260 14.67 -13.69 11.63
N GLU A 261 13.77 -14.45 10.99
CA GLU A 261 13.85 -15.89 10.76
C GLU A 261 12.98 -16.28 9.56
N VAL A 262 13.24 -17.46 9.01
CA VAL A 262 12.46 -18.04 7.91
C VAL A 262 11.25 -18.77 8.54
N SER A 263 10.09 -18.09 8.62
CA SER A 263 8.83 -18.62 9.14
C SER A 263 7.64 -17.89 8.54
N PHE A 264 6.47 -18.53 8.57
CA PHE A 264 5.21 -17.91 8.14
C PHE A 264 4.86 -16.70 9.02
N GLU A 265 5.02 -16.82 10.33
CA GLU A 265 4.69 -15.76 11.29
C GLU A 265 5.52 -14.49 11.04
N ALA A 266 6.85 -14.66 10.82
CA ALA A 266 7.72 -13.55 10.51
C ALA A 266 7.35 -12.89 9.16
N LEU A 267 6.94 -13.70 8.18
CA LEU A 267 6.47 -13.20 6.88
C LEU A 267 5.15 -12.44 7.03
N LYS A 268 4.16 -13.01 7.74
CA LYS A 268 2.85 -12.38 7.98
C LYS A 268 3.00 -11.06 8.76
N GLU A 269 3.86 -11.02 9.78
CA GLU A 269 4.17 -9.80 10.52
C GLU A 269 4.63 -8.65 9.61
N VAL A 270 5.47 -8.94 8.60
CA VAL A 270 5.92 -7.91 7.65
C VAL A 270 4.75 -7.35 6.85
N PHE A 271 3.85 -8.21 6.36
CA PHE A 271 2.73 -7.77 5.51
C PHE A 271 1.59 -7.10 6.29
N LEU A 272 1.46 -7.39 7.59
CA LEU A 272 0.55 -6.69 8.49
C LEU A 272 1.15 -5.38 9.03
N GLY A 273 2.47 -5.24 8.95
CA GLY A 273 3.20 -4.08 9.46
C GLY A 273 3.20 -2.88 8.50
N GLU A 274 3.62 -1.73 9.02
CA GLU A 274 3.73 -0.47 8.27
C GLU A 274 5.15 -0.18 7.76
N ASP A 275 6.12 -1.08 8.02
CA ASP A 275 7.48 -0.91 7.50
C ASP A 275 7.62 -1.49 6.08
N PHE A 276 7.20 -0.70 5.11
CA PHE A 276 7.24 -1.05 3.69
C PHE A 276 8.66 -1.18 3.10
N ALA A 277 9.68 -0.80 3.85
CA ALA A 277 11.05 -0.98 3.41
C ALA A 277 11.60 -2.39 3.70
N ARG A 278 10.83 -3.21 4.42
CA ARG A 278 11.14 -4.63 4.63
C ARG A 278 10.84 -5.51 3.42
N THR A 279 10.27 -4.96 2.34
CA THR A 279 10.02 -5.68 1.08
C THR A 279 10.65 -4.95 -0.09
N ARG A 280 11.24 -5.71 -1.04
CA ARG A 280 11.82 -5.17 -2.27
C ARG A 280 11.86 -6.23 -3.37
N PRO A 281 11.81 -5.83 -4.67
CA PRO A 281 12.03 -6.79 -5.75
C PRO A 281 13.47 -7.32 -5.71
N TYR A 282 13.65 -8.63 -5.83
CA TYR A 282 14.97 -9.21 -6.04
C TYR A 282 15.47 -8.89 -7.45
N ARG A 283 16.71 -8.44 -7.54
CA ARG A 283 17.41 -8.21 -8.80
C ARG A 283 18.73 -8.97 -8.78
N PRO A 284 18.93 -9.95 -9.68
CA PRO A 284 20.20 -10.66 -9.73
C PRO A 284 21.35 -9.69 -10.02
N ALA A 285 22.31 -9.67 -9.12
CA ALA A 285 23.70 -9.22 -9.22
C ALA A 285 24.06 -7.87 -9.88
N LYS A 286 23.13 -6.93 -10.19
CA LYS A 286 23.57 -5.66 -10.82
C LYS A 286 23.48 -4.40 -9.97
N ALA A 287 22.69 -4.34 -8.92
CA ALA A 287 22.76 -3.37 -7.82
C ALA A 287 21.60 -3.63 -6.82
N PRO A 288 21.78 -3.47 -5.51
CA PRO A 288 20.67 -3.52 -4.55
C PRO A 288 19.61 -2.49 -4.91
N PHE A 289 18.34 -2.79 -4.61
CA PHE A 289 17.24 -1.84 -4.85
C PHE A 289 17.46 -0.58 -4.02
N ASP A 290 17.50 0.55 -4.69
CA ASP A 290 17.70 1.84 -4.05
C ASP A 290 16.36 2.46 -3.63
N HIS A 291 15.97 2.22 -2.39
CA HIS A 291 14.74 2.74 -1.79
C HIS A 291 14.68 4.27 -1.78
N VAL A 292 15.82 4.92 -1.54
CA VAL A 292 15.90 6.39 -1.51
C VAL A 292 15.66 6.96 -2.90
N ARG A 293 16.27 6.35 -3.91
CA ARG A 293 16.06 6.74 -5.30
C ARG A 293 14.60 6.55 -5.72
N ALA A 294 13.99 5.40 -5.39
CA ALA A 294 12.59 5.14 -5.69
C ALA A 294 11.66 6.16 -5.00
N ALA A 295 11.93 6.48 -3.74
CA ALA A 295 11.19 7.51 -3.00
C ALA A 295 11.33 8.90 -3.64
N ARG A 296 12.54 9.27 -4.07
CA ARG A 296 12.81 10.56 -4.74
C ARG A 296 12.11 10.66 -6.10
N GLU A 297 12.01 9.56 -6.83
CA GLU A 297 11.25 9.50 -8.09
C GLU A 297 9.75 9.74 -7.87
N GLN A 298 9.19 9.30 -6.73
CA GLN A 298 7.82 9.61 -6.30
C GLN A 298 7.67 11.08 -5.87
N GLY A 299 8.71 11.64 -5.25
CA GLY A 299 8.74 13.00 -4.73
C GLY A 299 8.02 13.18 -3.39
N PRO A 300 7.97 14.41 -2.84
CA PRO A 300 7.35 14.70 -1.56
C PRO A 300 5.83 14.52 -1.65
N SER A 301 5.23 14.00 -0.56
CA SER A 301 3.80 13.72 -0.46
C SER A 301 3.28 13.91 0.96
N ILE A 302 2.03 13.57 1.22
CA ILE A 302 1.43 13.61 2.56
C ILE A 302 2.13 12.65 3.54
N VAL A 303 2.77 11.59 3.03
CA VAL A 303 3.46 10.55 3.82
C VAL A 303 4.97 10.51 3.60
N GLN A 304 5.55 11.49 2.88
CA GLN A 304 6.97 11.49 2.54
C GLN A 304 7.57 12.89 2.44
N SER A 305 8.75 13.09 3.05
CA SER A 305 9.51 14.34 2.95
C SER A 305 11.01 14.11 2.80
N PHE A 306 11.72 15.15 2.34
CA PHE A 306 13.15 15.12 2.06
C PHE A 306 13.85 16.36 2.64
N HIS A 307 14.99 16.14 3.29
CA HIS A 307 15.87 17.17 3.83
C HIS A 307 17.31 16.94 3.37
N GLU A 308 18.00 17.99 2.98
CA GLU A 308 19.38 17.88 2.50
C GLU A 308 20.39 17.64 3.60
N SER A 309 20.13 18.11 4.82
CA SER A 309 21.08 18.02 5.95
C SER A 309 20.43 18.22 7.30
N LEU A 310 21.19 17.96 8.38
CA LEU A 310 20.83 18.17 9.78
C LEU A 310 21.50 19.42 10.39
N ALA A 311 21.95 20.37 9.59
CA ALA A 311 22.66 21.53 10.12
C ALA A 311 21.78 22.31 11.11
N LYS A 312 22.29 22.54 12.33
CA LYS A 312 21.63 23.39 13.35
C LYS A 312 21.53 24.84 12.85
N LYS A 313 22.59 25.31 12.19
CA LYS A 313 22.61 26.65 11.56
C LYS A 313 21.66 26.67 10.35
N GLY A 314 20.70 27.59 10.38
CA GLY A 314 19.64 27.68 9.36
C GLY A 314 18.39 26.85 9.64
N GLY A 315 18.25 26.26 10.84
CA GLY A 315 16.98 25.61 11.28
C GLY A 315 16.65 24.28 10.63
N ARG A 316 17.58 23.65 9.90
CA ARG A 316 17.30 22.40 9.14
C ARG A 316 16.95 21.23 10.04
N LEU A 317 17.67 21.05 11.16
CA LEU A 317 17.35 20.04 12.17
C LEU A 317 15.96 20.28 12.78
N HIS A 318 15.62 21.54 13.05
CA HIS A 318 14.29 21.91 13.57
C HIS A 318 13.18 21.57 12.54
N ALA A 319 13.41 21.80 11.24
CA ALA A 319 12.45 21.46 10.19
C ALA A 319 12.16 19.96 10.13
N VAL A 320 13.18 19.11 10.36
CA VAL A 320 12.97 17.65 10.46
C VAL A 320 12.06 17.30 11.66
N VAL A 321 12.29 17.93 12.82
CA VAL A 321 11.44 17.72 14.02
C VAL A 321 10.01 18.20 13.78
N CYS A 322 9.82 19.31 13.05
CA CYS A 322 8.49 19.79 12.66
C CYS A 322 7.78 18.78 11.75
N ASP A 323 8.50 18.16 10.82
CA ASP A 323 7.94 17.11 9.96
C ASP A 323 7.56 15.87 10.78
N VAL A 324 8.40 15.45 11.75
CA VAL A 324 8.07 14.33 12.65
C VAL A 324 6.72 14.58 13.35
N VAL A 325 6.55 15.76 13.95
CA VAL A 325 5.29 16.12 14.62
C VAL A 325 4.13 16.18 13.64
N ALA A 326 4.33 16.75 12.45
CA ALA A 326 3.28 16.87 11.44
C ALA A 326 2.83 15.51 10.90
N PHE A 327 3.75 14.56 10.72
CA PHE A 327 3.41 13.20 10.32
C PHE A 327 2.68 12.44 11.43
N ALA A 328 3.13 12.57 12.69
CA ALA A 328 2.45 11.96 13.83
C ALA A 328 1.01 12.48 14.00
N ASN A 329 0.77 13.76 13.75
CA ASN A 329 -0.56 14.38 13.78
C ASN A 329 -1.41 14.08 12.53
N ALA A 330 -0.88 13.36 11.55
CA ALA A 330 -1.60 12.97 10.34
C ALA A 330 -1.64 11.44 10.18
N ASN A 331 -1.03 10.91 9.13
CA ASN A 331 -1.11 9.48 8.77
C ASN A 331 0.21 8.73 9.02
N GLY A 332 1.14 9.31 9.79
CA GLY A 332 2.51 8.82 9.81
C GLY A 332 3.24 9.14 8.51
N GLY A 333 4.45 8.61 8.33
CA GLY A 333 5.21 8.83 7.10
C GLY A 333 6.70 8.58 7.21
N ILE A 334 7.41 8.84 6.11
CA ILE A 334 8.86 8.63 6.02
C ILE A 334 9.57 9.96 5.71
N ILE A 335 10.62 10.23 6.46
CA ILE A 335 11.48 11.40 6.26
C ILE A 335 12.86 10.92 5.84
N TYR A 336 13.38 11.44 4.72
CA TYR A 336 14.72 11.16 4.24
C TYR A 336 15.61 12.37 4.46
N VAL A 337 16.76 12.16 5.15
CA VAL A 337 17.75 13.23 5.44
C VAL A 337 19.08 12.89 4.78
N GLY A 338 19.65 13.86 4.08
CA GLY A 338 20.80 13.69 3.19
C GLY A 338 20.40 13.56 1.72
N ALA A 339 19.14 13.83 1.38
CA ALA A 339 18.64 13.76 0.02
C ALA A 339 17.70 14.93 -0.32
N ARG A 340 17.71 15.35 -1.59
CA ARG A 340 16.74 16.29 -2.15
C ARG A 340 15.59 15.54 -2.78
N ALA A 341 14.44 16.18 -2.87
CA ALA A 341 13.27 15.63 -3.57
C ALA A 341 13.51 15.45 -5.09
N ASP A 342 14.40 16.22 -5.69
CA ASP A 342 14.75 16.10 -7.11
C ASP A 342 15.63 14.85 -7.34
N SER A 343 15.08 13.86 -8.01
CA SER A 343 15.78 12.62 -8.35
C SER A 343 16.85 12.76 -9.45
N LYS A 344 16.89 13.90 -10.15
CA LYS A 344 17.89 14.18 -11.20
C LYS A 344 19.24 14.58 -10.62
N VAL A 345 19.26 15.03 -9.37
CA VAL A 345 20.48 15.43 -8.67
C VAL A 345 20.87 14.31 -7.68
N PRO A 346 22.13 13.85 -7.61
CA PRO A 346 22.53 12.81 -6.67
C PRO A 346 22.22 13.22 -5.20
N PRO A 347 22.01 12.27 -4.28
CA PRO A 347 21.82 12.58 -2.88
C PRO A 347 23.07 13.26 -2.29
N VAL A 348 22.86 14.18 -1.38
CA VAL A 348 23.95 14.91 -0.70
C VAL A 348 24.74 13.94 0.21
N GLY A 349 24.02 13.07 0.91
CA GLY A 349 24.56 12.13 1.87
C GLY A 349 24.85 12.74 3.25
N ILE A 350 25.06 11.87 4.23
CA ILE A 350 25.45 12.20 5.60
C ILE A 350 26.76 11.47 5.89
N ASN A 351 27.80 12.23 6.27
CA ASN A 351 29.15 11.68 6.47
C ASN A 351 29.23 10.73 7.69
N ASN A 352 28.59 11.09 8.82
CA ASN A 352 28.54 10.30 10.07
C ASN A 352 27.08 9.90 10.37
N PRO A 353 26.53 8.87 9.76
CA PRO A 353 25.12 8.53 9.94
C PRO A 353 24.79 8.09 11.38
N GLU A 354 25.66 7.38 12.07
CA GLU A 354 25.44 6.95 13.46
C GLU A 354 25.35 8.13 14.43
N GLU A 355 26.26 9.09 14.33
CA GLU A 355 26.21 10.33 15.11
C GLU A 355 24.95 11.14 14.79
N ALA A 356 24.60 11.24 13.54
CA ALA A 356 23.41 11.96 13.07
C ALA A 356 22.11 11.31 13.57
N ILE A 357 22.03 9.98 13.61
CA ILE A 357 20.92 9.22 14.21
C ILE A 357 20.84 9.53 15.70
N GLY A 358 21.96 9.54 16.42
CA GLY A 358 22.02 9.90 17.84
C GLY A 358 21.49 11.32 18.10
N ILE A 359 21.91 12.29 17.28
CA ILE A 359 21.44 13.68 17.36
C ILE A 359 19.93 13.76 17.12
N LEU A 360 19.40 13.07 16.09
CA LEU A 360 17.98 13.05 15.76
C LEU A 360 17.15 12.45 16.90
N LYS A 361 17.53 11.29 17.42
CA LYS A 361 16.85 10.64 18.55
C LYS A 361 16.79 11.57 19.76
N ALA A 362 17.93 12.14 20.15
CA ALA A 362 18.01 13.07 21.30
C ALA A 362 17.13 14.32 21.08
N GLU A 363 17.14 14.90 19.87
CA GLU A 363 16.37 16.10 19.58
C GLU A 363 14.87 15.84 19.52
N ILE A 364 14.43 14.70 18.98
CA ILE A 364 13.04 14.27 18.98
C ILE A 364 12.57 14.03 20.42
N GLN A 365 13.29 13.25 21.21
CA GLN A 365 12.95 12.98 22.63
C GLN A 365 12.86 14.26 23.45
N ARG A 366 13.75 15.24 23.19
CA ARG A 366 13.79 16.51 23.92
C ARG A 366 12.66 17.46 23.55
N LYS A 367 12.24 17.47 22.27
CA LYS A 367 11.37 18.52 21.73
C LYS A 367 9.95 18.08 21.43
N VAL A 368 9.70 16.79 21.23
CA VAL A 368 8.37 16.30 20.87
C VAL A 368 7.60 15.93 22.14
N THR A 369 6.40 16.45 22.25
CA THR A 369 5.48 16.19 23.36
C THR A 369 4.09 15.93 22.81
N PRO A 370 3.39 14.84 23.21
CA PRO A 370 3.86 13.74 24.07
C PRO A 370 5.05 12.98 23.47
N PRO A 371 5.71 12.10 24.24
CA PRO A 371 6.81 11.27 23.72
C PRO A 371 6.37 10.45 22.52
N LEU A 372 7.20 10.41 21.49
CA LEU A 372 6.94 9.67 20.25
C LEU A 372 8.15 8.79 19.93
N ASP A 373 7.88 7.51 19.73
CA ASP A 373 8.91 6.58 19.27
C ASP A 373 9.01 6.60 17.73
N VAL A 374 10.19 6.89 17.21
CA VAL A 374 10.47 7.02 15.77
C VAL A 374 11.60 6.07 15.41
N ALA A 375 11.35 5.15 14.50
CA ALA A 375 12.39 4.27 13.97
C ALA A 375 13.32 5.06 13.05
N ILE A 376 14.64 5.01 13.32
CA ILE A 376 15.64 5.76 12.56
C ILE A 376 16.76 4.82 12.14
N ASP A 377 17.02 4.73 10.85
CA ASP A 377 18.10 3.94 10.26
C ASP A 377 18.84 4.70 9.14
N SER A 378 19.84 4.06 8.55
CA SER A 378 20.59 4.61 7.42
C SER A 378 20.54 3.67 6.22
N LEU A 379 20.26 4.23 5.04
CA LEU A 379 20.21 3.54 3.76
C LEU A 379 21.35 4.04 2.87
N GLU A 380 21.80 3.18 1.95
CA GLU A 380 22.73 3.58 0.90
C GLU A 380 21.97 3.90 -0.40
N SER A 381 22.31 5.02 -1.03
CA SER A 381 21.76 5.44 -2.31
C SER A 381 22.85 6.12 -3.14
N GLU A 382 23.11 5.63 -4.33
CA GLU A 382 24.14 6.15 -5.25
C GLU A 382 25.52 6.36 -4.58
N GLY A 383 25.93 5.42 -3.69
CA GLY A 383 27.18 5.50 -2.94
C GLY A 383 27.18 6.53 -1.79
N LYS A 384 26.02 7.10 -1.43
CA LYS A 384 25.84 8.04 -0.33
C LYS A 384 24.96 7.45 0.77
N ARG A 385 25.28 7.76 2.04
CA ARG A 385 24.47 7.36 3.19
C ARG A 385 23.37 8.38 3.44
N VAL A 386 22.12 7.95 3.45
CA VAL A 386 20.92 8.76 3.69
C VAL A 386 20.21 8.22 4.92
N ILE A 387 19.82 9.08 5.85
CA ILE A 387 19.07 8.68 7.03
C ILE A 387 17.59 8.62 6.69
N ARG A 388 16.91 7.57 7.14
CA ARG A 388 15.48 7.38 7.04
C ARG A 388 14.88 7.42 8.44
N LEU A 389 13.82 8.22 8.63
CA LEU A 389 12.98 8.21 9.81
C LEU A 389 11.61 7.64 9.40
N VAL A 390 11.14 6.63 10.09
CA VAL A 390 9.78 6.08 9.95
C VAL A 390 8.97 6.61 11.13
N VAL A 391 8.06 7.51 10.84
CA VAL A 391 7.22 8.18 11.85
C VAL A 391 5.87 7.49 11.87
N PRO A 392 5.44 6.89 12.99
CA PRO A 392 4.12 6.28 13.09
C PRO A 392 3.01 7.34 13.10
N LYS A 393 1.78 6.95 12.78
CA LYS A 393 0.60 7.73 13.13
C LYS A 393 0.50 7.80 14.65
N GLY A 394 0.39 9.02 15.18
CA GLY A 394 0.38 9.23 16.62
C GLY A 394 -0.95 8.77 17.25
N SER A 395 -0.87 8.06 18.36
CA SER A 395 -2.03 7.62 19.15
C SER A 395 -2.50 8.67 20.17
N ASP A 396 -1.63 9.62 20.55
CA ASP A 396 -1.88 10.63 21.58
C ASP A 396 -1.81 12.07 21.01
N VAL A 397 -2.57 12.29 19.92
CA VAL A 397 -2.65 13.59 19.24
C VAL A 397 -3.36 14.64 20.14
N PRO A 398 -2.99 15.94 20.07
CA PRO A 398 -2.00 16.54 19.18
C PRO A 398 -0.56 16.48 19.75
N TYR A 399 0.39 16.06 18.92
CA TYR A 399 1.83 16.19 19.21
C TYR A 399 2.27 17.63 18.93
N ALA A 400 3.21 18.12 19.74
CA ALA A 400 3.73 19.48 19.63
C ALA A 400 5.25 19.54 19.74
N VAL A 401 5.86 20.50 19.07
CA VAL A 401 7.27 20.85 19.24
C VAL A 401 7.38 21.83 20.42
N GLU A 402 8.29 21.55 21.34
CA GLU A 402 8.54 22.35 22.55
C GLU A 402 7.26 22.62 23.37
N GLY A 403 6.33 21.66 23.35
CA GLY A 403 5.06 21.71 24.09
C GLY A 403 4.03 22.75 23.62
N THR A 404 4.36 23.56 22.61
CA THR A 404 3.51 24.71 22.23
C THR A 404 3.18 24.80 20.73
N LYS A 405 4.01 24.24 19.86
CA LYS A 405 3.87 24.40 18.41
C LYS A 405 3.36 23.10 17.78
N VAL A 406 2.08 23.05 17.49
CA VAL A 406 1.47 21.93 16.78
C VAL A 406 1.68 22.11 15.28
N TYR A 407 2.24 21.11 14.62
CA TYR A 407 2.42 21.07 13.17
C TYR A 407 1.51 20.01 12.56
N VAL A 408 1.04 20.28 11.34
CA VAL A 408 0.19 19.39 10.57
C VAL A 408 0.68 19.27 9.14
N ARG A 409 0.39 18.14 8.51
CA ARG A 409 0.78 17.83 7.15
C ARG A 409 -0.36 18.08 6.17
N SER A 410 -0.08 18.81 5.10
CA SER A 410 -1.04 19.07 4.03
C SER A 410 -0.35 18.90 2.68
N GLU A 411 -0.79 17.95 1.86
CA GLU A 411 -0.10 17.53 0.62
C GLU A 411 1.38 17.19 0.88
N SER A 412 2.28 18.04 0.40
CA SER A 412 3.73 17.88 0.59
C SER A 412 4.35 18.91 1.54
N GLU A 413 3.53 19.72 2.23
CA GLU A 413 4.00 20.83 3.06
C GLU A 413 3.66 20.61 4.53
N THR A 414 4.58 20.95 5.43
CA THR A 414 4.38 21.02 6.87
C THR A 414 4.15 22.47 7.30
N SER A 415 3.10 22.72 8.05
CA SER A 415 2.71 24.05 8.52
C SER A 415 2.25 24.03 9.97
N LEU A 416 2.31 25.18 10.66
CA LEU A 416 1.68 25.33 11.96
C LEU A 416 0.17 25.08 11.85
N ALA A 417 -0.36 24.32 12.80
CA ALA A 417 -1.78 24.07 12.89
C ALA A 417 -2.53 25.35 13.25
N LEU A 418 -3.66 25.56 12.62
CA LEU A 418 -4.61 26.59 13.01
C LEU A 418 -5.45 26.10 14.20
N ARG A 419 -6.07 27.05 14.92
CA ARG A 419 -6.87 26.73 16.11
C ARG A 419 -7.84 25.57 15.88
N ASP A 420 -8.59 25.63 14.80
CA ASP A 420 -9.66 24.65 14.55
C ASP A 420 -9.10 23.28 14.16
N GLU A 421 -7.92 23.21 13.56
CA GLU A 421 -7.20 21.95 13.32
C GLU A 421 -6.71 21.31 14.62
N ILE A 422 -6.26 22.13 15.58
CA ILE A 422 -5.90 21.64 16.91
C ILE A 422 -7.14 21.09 17.63
N VAL A 423 -8.28 21.78 17.53
CA VAL A 423 -9.55 21.32 18.11
C VAL A 423 -9.95 19.97 17.50
N GLN A 424 -9.82 19.80 16.19
CA GLN A 424 -10.12 18.53 15.52
C GLN A 424 -9.19 17.40 15.97
N LEU A 425 -7.88 17.64 16.11
CA LEU A 425 -6.96 16.65 16.65
C LEU A 425 -7.33 16.21 18.07
N VAL A 426 -7.75 17.15 18.92
CA VAL A 426 -8.23 16.84 20.27
C VAL A 426 -9.53 16.04 20.22
N GLN A 427 -10.45 16.37 19.32
CA GLN A 427 -11.71 15.64 19.15
C GLN A 427 -11.45 14.21 18.64
N GLN A 428 -10.52 14.01 17.71
CA GLN A 428 -10.12 12.67 17.25
C GLN A 428 -9.60 11.81 18.40
N ARG A 429 -8.84 12.37 19.34
CA ARG A 429 -8.38 11.66 20.53
C ARG A 429 -9.52 11.27 21.48
N LEU A 430 -10.52 12.11 21.61
CA LEU A 430 -11.65 11.93 22.53
C LEU A 430 -12.78 11.10 21.91
N ALA A 431 -12.78 10.90 20.60
CA ALA A 431 -13.74 10.03 19.94
C ALA A 431 -13.52 8.59 20.44
N PRO A 432 -14.58 7.88 20.85
CA PRO A 432 -14.46 6.45 21.10
C PRO A 432 -13.94 5.78 19.82
N PRO A 433 -13.17 4.69 19.94
CA PRO A 433 -12.79 3.90 18.76
C PRO A 433 -14.07 3.64 17.97
N GLU A 434 -14.03 3.89 16.65
CA GLU A 434 -15.19 3.62 15.80
C GLU A 434 -15.66 2.20 16.09
N PRO A 435 -16.94 1.98 16.44
CA PRO A 435 -17.46 0.62 16.54
C PRO A 435 -17.26 -0.02 15.16
N GLU A 436 -16.69 -1.20 15.15
CA GLU A 436 -16.71 -2.08 13.98
C GLU A 436 -18.11 -1.99 13.37
N SER A 437 -18.17 -1.61 12.11
CA SER A 437 -19.40 -1.28 11.39
C SER A 437 -20.36 -2.47 11.48
N VAL A 438 -21.33 -2.36 12.37
CA VAL A 438 -22.53 -3.20 12.32
C VAL A 438 -23.29 -2.72 11.08
N GLU A 439 -23.42 -3.60 10.10
CA GLU A 439 -24.26 -3.39 8.92
C GLU A 439 -25.68 -3.02 9.38
N MET A 440 -26.03 -1.77 9.21
CA MET A 440 -27.44 -1.35 9.20
C MET A 440 -27.94 -1.52 7.76
N GLU A 441 -28.94 -2.38 7.61
CA GLU A 441 -29.70 -2.51 6.37
C GLU A 441 -30.21 -1.13 5.90
N PRO A 442 -30.16 -0.82 4.62
CA PRO A 442 -30.64 0.46 4.10
C PRO A 442 -32.16 0.48 4.12
N GLY A 443 -32.72 1.28 5.03
CA GLY A 443 -34.11 1.73 4.91
C GLY A 443 -34.22 2.65 3.71
N GLU A 444 -35.15 2.35 2.83
CA GLU A 444 -35.53 3.16 1.67
C GLU A 444 -36.04 4.54 2.12
N GLU A 445 -35.23 5.57 1.93
CA GLU A 445 -35.71 6.93 1.73
C GLU A 445 -35.10 7.49 0.46
N GLU A 446 -35.92 7.60 -0.59
CA GLU A 446 -35.65 8.38 -1.78
C GLU A 446 -35.44 9.84 -1.41
N THR A 447 -34.17 10.27 -1.33
CA THR A 447 -33.84 11.70 -1.34
C THR A 447 -33.13 12.01 -2.65
N ALA A 448 -33.60 13.07 -3.34
CA ALA A 448 -33.05 13.61 -4.58
C ALA A 448 -31.51 13.59 -4.56
N SER A 449 -30.90 13.04 -5.60
CA SER A 449 -29.45 12.86 -5.71
C SER A 449 -28.73 14.21 -5.62
N GLN A 450 -28.22 14.57 -4.46
CA GLN A 450 -27.29 15.69 -4.33
C GLN A 450 -25.94 15.24 -4.92
N ILE A 451 -25.46 16.00 -5.91
CA ILE A 451 -24.12 15.77 -6.48
C ILE A 451 -23.07 16.06 -5.39
N GLU A 452 -22.28 15.06 -5.02
CA GLU A 452 -21.21 15.22 -4.03
C GLU A 452 -20.13 16.19 -4.52
N PRO A 453 -19.54 17.02 -3.64
CA PRO A 453 -18.43 17.93 -3.98
C PRO A 453 -17.20 17.17 -4.49
N PRO A 454 -16.32 17.81 -5.28
CA PRO A 454 -15.03 17.20 -5.69
C PRO A 454 -14.20 16.74 -4.49
N ARG A 455 -13.45 15.65 -4.63
CA ARG A 455 -12.65 15.04 -3.54
C ARG A 455 -11.33 15.74 -3.25
N THR A 456 -10.92 16.71 -4.05
CA THR A 456 -9.72 17.53 -3.84
C THR A 456 -10.02 18.99 -4.07
N GLY A 457 -9.13 19.86 -3.56
CA GLY A 457 -9.30 21.30 -3.66
C GLY A 457 -9.78 21.92 -2.36
N VAL A 458 -10.27 23.14 -2.45
CA VAL A 458 -10.69 23.98 -1.30
C VAL A 458 -11.97 24.69 -1.65
N GLU A 459 -12.89 24.73 -0.71
CA GLU A 459 -14.08 25.58 -0.75
C GLU A 459 -13.94 26.71 0.27
N ILE A 460 -14.27 27.95 -0.12
CA ILE A 460 -14.43 29.05 0.82
C ILE A 460 -15.91 29.18 1.13
N ILE A 461 -16.30 28.75 2.33
CA ILE A 461 -17.70 28.65 2.74
C ILE A 461 -18.25 30.03 3.08
N ASP A 462 -17.45 30.85 3.77
CA ASP A 462 -17.87 32.16 4.28
C ASP A 462 -16.68 33.14 4.36
N THR A 463 -16.98 34.43 4.31
CA THR A 463 -16.01 35.52 4.44
C THR A 463 -16.62 36.64 5.28
N VAL A 464 -15.94 36.98 6.38
CA VAL A 464 -16.37 38.04 7.30
C VAL A 464 -15.28 39.11 7.37
N GLU A 465 -15.64 40.35 7.17
CA GLU A 465 -14.75 41.51 7.38
C GLU A 465 -14.78 41.97 8.83
N ARG A 466 -13.60 42.09 9.46
CA ARG A 466 -13.46 42.66 10.81
C ARG A 466 -12.31 43.66 10.83
N LYS A 467 -12.61 44.91 11.13
CA LYS A 467 -11.62 45.99 11.21
C LYS A 467 -10.73 46.11 9.96
N GLY A 468 -11.31 45.98 8.76
CA GLY A 468 -10.60 46.06 7.49
C GLY A 468 -9.78 44.80 7.11
N THR A 469 -9.92 43.71 7.87
CA THR A 469 -9.28 42.43 7.56
C THR A 469 -10.35 41.38 7.23
N LEU A 470 -10.16 40.69 6.10
CA LEU A 470 -11.02 39.58 5.68
C LEU A 470 -10.62 38.29 6.37
N TYR A 471 -11.57 37.63 6.99
CA TYR A 471 -11.46 36.32 7.63
C TYR A 471 -12.35 35.33 6.88
N HIS A 472 -11.75 34.26 6.41
CA HIS A 472 -12.44 33.23 5.61
C HIS A 472 -12.67 31.97 6.43
N THR A 473 -13.78 31.30 6.18
CA THR A 473 -14.03 29.92 6.58
C THR A 473 -13.70 29.02 5.39
N VAL A 474 -12.69 28.18 5.52
CA VAL A 474 -12.13 27.34 4.45
C VAL A 474 -12.40 25.88 4.75
N LYS A 475 -12.99 25.16 3.79
CA LYS A 475 -13.16 23.71 3.83
C LYS A 475 -12.15 23.05 2.90
N ASP A 476 -11.30 22.19 3.45
CA ASP A 476 -10.37 21.37 2.67
C ASP A 476 -11.11 20.09 2.24
N LEU A 477 -11.35 19.94 0.93
CA LEU A 477 -12.16 18.85 0.39
C LEU A 477 -11.49 17.47 0.48
N ARG A 478 -10.16 17.42 0.73
CA ARG A 478 -9.41 16.17 0.83
C ARG A 478 -9.67 15.40 2.11
N ASN A 479 -10.01 16.11 3.18
CA ASN A 479 -10.21 15.54 4.51
C ASN A 479 -11.50 16.05 5.19
N GLY A 480 -12.27 16.89 4.50
CA GLY A 480 -13.50 17.47 5.03
C GLY A 480 -13.31 18.52 6.11
N ASN A 481 -12.08 18.88 6.47
CA ASN A 481 -11.79 19.82 7.55
C ASN A 481 -12.27 21.23 7.24
N VAL A 482 -13.02 21.82 8.15
CA VAL A 482 -13.48 23.21 8.09
C VAL A 482 -12.68 24.05 9.09
N VAL A 483 -11.97 25.07 8.58
CA VAL A 483 -11.13 25.97 9.39
C VAL A 483 -11.65 27.40 9.29
N GLN A 484 -11.95 28.00 10.42
CA GLN A 484 -12.47 29.37 10.51
C GLN A 484 -11.35 30.39 10.74
N ASN A 485 -11.66 31.66 10.51
CA ASN A 485 -10.78 32.81 10.78
C ASN A 485 -9.43 32.73 10.04
N VAL A 486 -9.42 32.17 8.84
CA VAL A 486 -8.23 32.10 7.98
C VAL A 486 -8.07 33.43 7.24
N THR A 487 -6.93 34.10 7.43
CA THR A 487 -6.56 35.28 6.64
C THR A 487 -5.64 34.85 5.50
N ARG A 488 -5.52 35.68 4.45
CA ARG A 488 -4.57 35.44 3.36
C ARG A 488 -3.12 35.27 3.84
N SER A 489 -2.72 35.95 4.91
CA SER A 489 -1.38 35.86 5.50
C SER A 489 -1.16 34.57 6.28
N SER A 490 -2.18 34.06 6.99
CA SER A 490 -2.11 32.81 7.77
C SER A 490 -2.41 31.55 6.94
N ALA A 491 -2.96 31.73 5.74
CA ALA A 491 -3.38 30.62 4.89
C ALA A 491 -2.20 29.82 4.34
N ARG A 492 -2.39 28.49 4.28
CA ARG A 492 -1.52 27.59 3.53
C ARG A 492 -1.51 27.94 2.05
N LYS A 493 -0.51 27.47 1.35
CA LYS A 493 -0.28 27.84 -0.06
C LYS A 493 -1.51 27.66 -0.96
N LEU A 494 -2.17 26.50 -0.91
CA LEU A 494 -3.39 26.24 -1.70
C LEU A 494 -4.54 27.14 -1.27
N TRP A 495 -4.76 27.28 0.04
CA TRP A 495 -5.80 28.14 0.60
C TRP A 495 -5.58 29.62 0.29
N ARG A 496 -4.33 30.08 0.39
CA ARG A 496 -3.94 31.45 0.01
C ARG A 496 -4.25 31.76 -1.44
N ASP A 497 -4.08 30.77 -2.32
CA ASP A 497 -4.42 30.93 -3.73
C ASP A 497 -5.93 31.03 -3.94
N ALA A 498 -6.67 30.16 -3.27
CA ALA A 498 -8.14 30.18 -3.29
C ALA A 498 -8.66 31.54 -2.80
N ILE A 499 -8.19 32.00 -1.63
CA ILE A 499 -8.51 33.31 -1.05
C ILE A 499 -8.16 34.45 -2.01
N THR A 500 -6.93 34.44 -2.57
CA THR A 500 -6.51 35.46 -3.52
C THR A 500 -7.38 35.49 -4.77
N GLN A 501 -7.77 34.32 -5.28
CA GLN A 501 -8.64 34.24 -6.45
C GLN A 501 -10.05 34.74 -6.15
N GLN A 502 -10.59 34.45 -4.98
CA GLN A 502 -11.90 34.93 -4.55
C GLN A 502 -11.91 36.45 -4.34
N GLU A 503 -10.88 36.99 -3.69
CA GLU A 503 -10.76 38.43 -3.45
C GLU A 503 -10.57 39.25 -4.75
N GLN A 504 -9.83 38.71 -5.73
CA GLN A 504 -9.46 39.43 -6.95
C GLN A 504 -10.42 39.23 -8.12
N THR A 505 -11.17 38.15 -8.15
CA THR A 505 -12.00 37.79 -9.30
C THR A 505 -13.38 37.36 -8.83
N PRO A 506 -14.32 38.26 -8.61
CA PRO A 506 -15.71 37.90 -8.38
C PRO A 506 -16.24 37.08 -9.56
N ILE A 507 -16.94 36.00 -9.28
CA ILE A 507 -17.48 35.15 -10.33
C ILE A 507 -18.53 35.88 -11.14
N ALA A 508 -18.19 36.22 -12.37
CA ALA A 508 -19.20 36.59 -13.35
C ALA A 508 -19.77 35.28 -13.96
N SER A 509 -21.07 35.03 -13.74
CA SER A 509 -21.79 33.82 -14.21
C SER A 509 -21.59 33.52 -15.71
N ALA A 510 -21.32 34.54 -16.52
CA ALA A 510 -21.07 34.43 -17.95
C ALA A 510 -19.78 33.70 -18.36
N LYS A 511 -18.87 33.40 -17.40
CA LYS A 511 -17.57 32.72 -17.67
C LYS A 511 -17.53 31.27 -17.21
N ILE A 512 -18.65 30.72 -16.73
CA ILE A 512 -18.77 29.36 -16.25
C ILE A 512 -19.45 28.51 -17.31
N ALA A 513 -18.81 27.44 -17.73
CA ALA A 513 -19.44 26.42 -18.58
C ALA A 513 -20.26 25.49 -17.69
N TRP A 514 -21.58 25.66 -17.68
CA TRP A 514 -22.50 24.87 -16.86
C TRP A 514 -22.94 23.60 -17.57
N TYR A 515 -23.03 22.53 -16.81
CA TYR A 515 -23.67 21.27 -17.18
C TYR A 515 -24.61 20.84 -16.03
N GLY A 516 -25.89 21.12 -16.17
CA GLY A 516 -26.83 20.98 -15.06
C GLY A 516 -26.44 21.88 -13.89
N ASP A 517 -26.27 21.26 -12.71
CA ASP A 517 -25.91 21.97 -11.48
C ASP A 517 -24.41 22.06 -11.22
N ILE A 518 -23.57 21.47 -12.08
CA ILE A 518 -22.11 21.60 -11.99
C ILE A 518 -21.55 22.46 -13.11
N GLY A 519 -20.46 23.17 -12.84
CA GLY A 519 -19.88 24.09 -13.78
C GLY A 519 -18.34 24.08 -13.75
N PHE A 520 -17.77 24.26 -14.93
CA PHE A 520 -16.33 24.45 -15.12
C PHE A 520 -16.06 25.94 -15.24
N TRP A 521 -15.17 26.45 -14.36
CA TRP A 521 -14.81 27.86 -14.41
C TRP A 521 -13.52 28.11 -15.16
N LYS A 522 -12.41 27.48 -14.73
CA LYS A 522 -11.11 27.65 -15.38
C LYS A 522 -10.09 26.59 -14.97
N THR A 523 -9.07 26.45 -15.82
CA THR A 523 -7.88 25.64 -15.56
C THR A 523 -6.65 26.53 -15.43
N TYR A 524 -5.72 26.15 -14.56
CA TYR A 524 -4.41 26.78 -14.45
C TYR A 524 -3.32 25.79 -14.06
N LYS A 525 -2.06 26.12 -14.38
CA LYS A 525 -0.91 25.30 -14.01
C LYS A 525 -0.21 25.90 -12.80
N ARG A 526 0.10 25.05 -11.80
CA ARG A 526 0.87 25.45 -10.63
C ARG A 526 1.76 24.32 -10.13
N GLY A 527 3.06 24.62 -9.91
CA GLY A 527 4.04 23.63 -9.47
C GLY A 527 4.14 22.41 -10.41
N GLY A 528 3.94 22.62 -11.71
CA GLY A 528 3.95 21.55 -12.71
C GLY A 528 2.67 20.71 -12.78
N LYS A 529 1.68 20.94 -11.91
CA LYS A 529 0.37 20.25 -11.89
C LYS A 529 -0.72 21.14 -12.46
N VAL A 530 -1.66 20.53 -13.19
CA VAL A 530 -2.89 21.18 -13.64
C VAL A 530 -3.86 21.26 -12.45
N ARG A 531 -4.52 22.41 -12.29
CA ARG A 531 -5.53 22.68 -11.28
C ARG A 531 -6.79 23.22 -11.95
N TYR A 532 -7.92 22.86 -11.40
CA TYR A 532 -9.24 23.22 -11.92
C TYR A 532 -10.01 24.00 -10.86
N ASN A 533 -10.72 25.06 -11.28
CA ASN A 533 -11.73 25.69 -10.46
C ASN A 533 -13.10 25.25 -10.98
N LEU A 534 -13.88 24.68 -10.11
CA LEU A 534 -15.20 24.12 -10.40
C LEU A 534 -16.27 24.84 -9.59
N THR A 535 -17.51 24.74 -10.03
CA THR A 535 -18.66 25.34 -9.36
C THR A 535 -19.81 24.35 -9.29
N GLN A 536 -20.67 24.53 -8.27
CA GLN A 536 -21.88 23.73 -8.10
C GLN A 536 -23.00 24.62 -7.61
N ARG A 537 -24.22 24.41 -8.11
CA ARG A 537 -25.43 24.99 -7.55
C ARG A 537 -26.04 24.01 -6.57
N ASP A 538 -26.40 24.51 -5.39
CA ASP A 538 -27.24 23.75 -4.47
C ASP A 538 -28.72 23.89 -4.84
N PRO A 539 -29.63 23.11 -4.21
CA PRO A 539 -31.06 23.20 -4.47
C PRO A 539 -31.67 24.58 -4.16
N GLU A 540 -31.00 25.39 -3.32
CA GLU A 540 -31.43 26.76 -2.97
C GLU A 540 -30.88 27.80 -3.95
N GLY A 541 -30.12 27.37 -4.97
CA GLY A 541 -29.52 28.21 -6.02
C GLY A 541 -28.25 28.93 -5.62
N LYS A 542 -27.67 28.64 -4.45
CA LYS A 542 -26.37 29.16 -4.03
C LYS A 542 -25.25 28.49 -4.82
N ILE A 543 -24.26 29.25 -5.22
CA ILE A 543 -23.10 28.74 -5.97
C ILE A 543 -21.96 28.44 -5.00
N HIS A 544 -21.57 27.17 -4.93
CA HIS A 544 -20.37 26.70 -4.28
C HIS A 544 -19.21 26.76 -5.26
N ILE A 545 -18.01 27.12 -4.77
CA ILE A 545 -16.80 27.24 -5.60
C ILE A 545 -15.70 26.37 -5.03
N TYR A 546 -15.19 25.49 -5.87
CA TYR A 546 -14.13 24.57 -5.52
C TYR A 546 -12.84 24.98 -6.22
N TYR A 547 -11.87 25.50 -5.47
CA TYR A 547 -10.61 26.01 -5.96
C TYR A 547 -9.53 24.95 -5.97
N GLY A 548 -8.75 24.88 -7.04
CA GLY A 548 -7.55 24.09 -7.10
C GLY A 548 -7.75 22.57 -7.08
N VAL A 549 -8.89 22.12 -7.57
CA VAL A 549 -9.20 20.70 -7.74
C VAL A 549 -8.17 20.06 -8.68
N THR A 550 -7.70 18.86 -8.37
CA THR A 550 -6.81 18.05 -9.23
C THR A 550 -7.62 17.02 -10.01
N GLU A 551 -7.04 16.44 -11.07
CA GLU A 551 -7.67 15.37 -11.85
C GLU A 551 -8.13 14.19 -10.96
N GLU A 552 -7.40 13.92 -9.89
CA GLU A 552 -7.71 12.88 -8.91
C GLU A 552 -8.98 13.19 -8.07
N GLY A 553 -9.42 14.45 -8.04
CA GLY A 553 -10.60 14.88 -7.31
C GLY A 553 -11.90 14.78 -8.10
N PHE A 554 -11.83 14.44 -9.39
CA PHE A 554 -13.02 14.30 -10.22
C PHE A 554 -13.64 12.91 -10.04
N HIS A 555 -14.92 12.89 -9.66
CA HIS A 555 -15.71 11.67 -9.52
C HIS A 555 -17.16 11.92 -9.96
N GLY A 556 -17.96 10.89 -10.17
CA GLY A 556 -19.35 11.00 -10.61
C GLY A 556 -19.51 11.94 -11.81
N GLU A 557 -20.45 12.87 -11.72
CA GLU A 557 -20.74 13.87 -12.76
C GLU A 557 -19.55 14.79 -13.11
N TRP A 558 -18.63 15.01 -12.18
CA TRP A 558 -17.47 15.85 -12.39
C TRP A 558 -16.52 15.35 -13.48
N ARG A 559 -16.50 14.04 -13.76
CA ARG A 559 -15.59 13.43 -14.76
C ARG A 559 -15.82 13.96 -16.16
N ARG A 560 -17.00 14.43 -16.48
CA ARG A 560 -17.34 15.02 -17.78
C ARG A 560 -16.41 16.16 -18.20
N PHE A 561 -15.90 16.93 -17.22
CA PHE A 561 -14.98 18.02 -17.50
C PHE A 561 -13.54 17.58 -17.80
N LEU A 562 -13.21 16.30 -17.66
CA LEU A 562 -11.93 15.71 -18.07
C LEU A 562 -12.01 15.06 -19.44
N GLU A 563 -13.19 14.60 -19.86
CA GLU A 563 -13.40 13.83 -21.10
C GLU A 563 -13.63 14.72 -22.33
N GLY A 564 -13.77 16.02 -22.16
CA GLY A 564 -13.72 17.03 -23.24
C GLY A 564 -14.91 16.92 -24.24
N GLU A 565 -16.16 16.75 -23.75
CA GLU A 565 -17.36 17.02 -24.54
C GLU A 565 -17.91 18.42 -24.33
#